data_f5ff60ff8015d14de41fc61e6756847c
#
_entry.id   f5ff60ff8015d14de41fc61e6756847c
#
_cell.length_a   1.000
_cell.length_b   1.000
_cell.length_c   1.000
_cell.angle_alpha   90.00
_cell.angle_beta   90.00
_cell.angle_gamma   90.00
#
_symmetry.space_group_name_H-M   'P 1'
#
loop_
_entity.id
_entity.type
_entity.pdbx_description
1 polymer ?
#
loop_
_entity_poly.entity_id
_entity_poly.type
_entity_poly.pdbx_seq_one_letter_code
_entity_poly.pdbx_strand_id
1 'polypeptide(L)'
;TPTNSWRIPGTAVTLTSDLDGDPENESFYFSASTVSSIRSMYDEIRALPEIQQPFATPRFYSDFIYTPGYLVPPGWYLALPRSWRGLFEWPIGDQTLFQVLCAALLIGVYGFMCLRLLRMLFSTYRSSAQRVDNDRLIFQLDSLAWKRVLIVLPALPLTYVTEQLIDNFLNFTGLPLVVVIYSFYVIWYFSASVLVFYLFEAVGRSGSEFLARVRGGESPIQLRRITSLVMPISRALGALVSVVLIYRLLLLLGLPSSTVLAFSAVPGLAIGLGASKLLGNLFAGLSIQT
;
A
#
# COMPACT_ATOMS: atom_id res chain seq x y z
N THR A 1 44.61 3.94 -10.48
CA THR A 1 43.49 4.35 -11.35
C THR A 1 43.24 5.83 -11.17
N PRO A 2 43.33 6.66 -12.21
CA PRO A 2 43.01 8.06 -12.10
C PRO A 2 41.51 8.19 -11.88
N THR A 3 41.11 8.45 -10.65
CA THR A 3 39.74 8.88 -10.36
C THR A 3 39.57 10.28 -10.92
N ASN A 4 38.82 10.42 -12.00
CA ASN A 4 38.43 11.73 -12.50
C ASN A 4 37.48 12.35 -11.42
N SER A 5 38.05 13.20 -10.58
CA SER A 5 37.30 13.95 -9.61
C SER A 5 37.25 15.40 -10.03
N TRP A 6 36.06 15.98 -10.06
CA TRP A 6 35.85 17.38 -10.37
C TRP A 6 35.19 18.08 -9.19
N ARG A 7 35.84 19.15 -8.71
CA ARG A 7 35.27 19.94 -7.62
C ARG A 7 34.50 21.13 -8.19
N ILE A 8 33.26 21.29 -7.74
CA ILE A 8 32.46 22.45 -8.14
C ILE A 8 33.15 23.74 -7.63
N PRO A 9 33.50 24.71 -8.53
CA PRO A 9 34.18 25.91 -8.15
C PRO A 9 33.47 26.70 -7.04
N GLY A 10 34.24 27.15 -6.04
CA GLY A 10 33.69 27.90 -4.90
C GLY A 10 32.94 27.04 -3.83
N THR A 11 32.90 25.74 -3.99
CA THR A 11 32.23 24.85 -3.04
C THR A 11 33.14 23.72 -2.53
N ALA A 12 32.73 23.01 -1.49
CA ALA A 12 33.38 21.78 -1.04
C ALA A 12 32.84 20.51 -1.74
N VAL A 13 31.92 20.67 -2.69
CA VAL A 13 31.26 19.57 -3.40
C VAL A 13 32.17 19.01 -4.48
N THR A 14 32.43 17.70 -4.40
CA THR A 14 33.26 16.97 -5.36
C THR A 14 32.45 15.87 -6.01
N LEU A 15 32.48 15.81 -7.35
CA LEU A 15 31.95 14.71 -8.15
C LEU A 15 33.09 13.78 -8.52
N THR A 16 32.83 12.48 -8.51
CA THR A 16 33.74 11.44 -8.97
C THR A 16 33.07 10.66 -10.09
N SER A 17 33.82 10.36 -11.16
CA SER A 17 33.33 9.46 -12.20
C SER A 17 33.81 8.05 -11.92
N ASP A 18 32.95 7.07 -12.15
CA ASP A 18 33.29 5.67 -12.13
C ASP A 18 33.68 5.27 -13.55
N LEU A 19 34.99 5.07 -13.76
CA LEU A 19 35.55 4.64 -15.03
C LEU A 19 35.54 3.10 -15.07
N ASP A 20 34.38 2.50 -15.12
CA ASP A 20 34.24 1.07 -15.40
C ASP A 20 34.43 0.72 -16.92
N GLY A 21 35.29 1.46 -17.59
CA GLY A 21 35.87 1.07 -18.88
C GLY A 21 35.02 1.33 -20.13
N ASP A 22 33.83 1.89 -20.02
CA ASP A 22 32.98 2.22 -21.16
C ASP A 22 32.75 3.75 -21.26
N PRO A 23 33.42 4.41 -22.21
CA PRO A 23 33.32 5.90 -22.34
C PRO A 23 31.92 6.39 -22.73
N GLU A 24 31.02 5.53 -23.20
CA GLU A 24 29.64 5.91 -23.53
C GLU A 24 28.70 5.86 -22.30
N ASN A 25 29.14 5.34 -21.16
CA ASN A 25 28.34 5.16 -19.95
C ASN A 25 28.99 5.79 -18.71
N GLU A 26 29.70 6.90 -18.87
CA GLU A 26 30.35 7.62 -17.79
C GLU A 26 29.30 8.21 -16.84
N SER A 27 29.17 7.66 -15.64
CA SER A 27 28.26 8.17 -14.62
C SER A 27 29.04 8.94 -13.55
N PHE A 28 28.52 10.13 -13.21
CA PHE A 28 29.11 11.00 -12.18
C PHE A 28 28.35 10.88 -10.88
N TYR A 29 29.06 10.66 -9.78
CA TYR A 29 28.49 10.54 -8.44
C TYR A 29 29.08 11.59 -7.50
N PHE A 30 28.33 12.00 -6.49
CA PHE A 30 28.90 12.77 -5.40
C PHE A 30 29.91 11.92 -4.62
N SER A 31 31.08 12.45 -4.35
CA SER A 31 32.10 11.74 -3.57
C SER A 31 31.58 11.38 -2.16
N ALA A 32 32.06 10.29 -1.59
CA ALA A 32 31.67 9.87 -0.23
C ALA A 32 31.95 10.95 0.81
N SER A 33 33.05 11.73 0.64
CA SER A 33 33.37 12.87 1.49
C SER A 33 32.36 14.01 1.36
N THR A 34 31.88 14.28 0.15
CA THR A 34 30.80 15.27 -0.08
C THR A 34 29.51 14.83 0.60
N VAL A 35 29.09 13.57 0.40
CA VAL A 35 27.86 13.04 1.00
C VAL A 35 27.91 13.08 2.54
N SER A 36 29.05 12.72 3.14
CA SER A 36 29.21 12.75 4.60
C SER A 36 29.20 14.17 5.19
N SER A 37 29.62 15.18 4.42
CA SER A 37 29.70 16.58 4.86
C SER A 37 28.49 17.44 4.43
N ILE A 38 27.52 16.90 3.67
CA ILE A 38 26.35 17.66 3.21
C ILE A 38 25.63 18.38 4.35
N ARG A 39 25.42 17.70 5.48
CA ARG A 39 24.67 18.27 6.61
C ARG A 39 25.39 19.46 7.23
N SER A 40 26.71 19.35 7.46
CA SER A 40 27.49 20.46 7.99
C SER A 40 27.58 21.63 7.02
N MET A 41 27.77 21.35 5.72
CA MET A 41 27.75 22.38 4.68
C MET A 41 26.42 23.12 4.61
N TYR A 42 25.32 22.39 4.69
CA TYR A 42 23.98 22.98 4.72
C TYR A 42 23.77 23.88 5.94
N ASP A 43 24.18 23.42 7.13
CA ASP A 43 24.05 24.20 8.38
C ASP A 43 24.88 25.50 8.36
N GLU A 44 26.01 25.50 7.67
CA GLU A 44 26.84 26.68 7.50
C GLU A 44 26.22 27.70 6.53
N ILE A 45 25.63 27.24 5.40
CA ILE A 45 25.16 28.15 4.35
C ILE A 45 23.70 28.59 4.54
N ARG A 46 22.86 27.81 5.26
CA ARG A 46 21.42 28.11 5.41
C ARG A 46 21.12 29.44 6.09
N ALA A 47 22.05 29.94 6.90
CA ALA A 47 21.92 31.22 7.60
C ALA A 47 22.47 32.41 6.79
N LEU A 48 23.15 32.15 5.66
CA LEU A 48 23.70 33.20 4.81
C LEU A 48 22.58 33.84 3.97
N PRO A 49 22.66 35.17 3.73
CA PRO A 49 21.74 35.85 2.82
C PRO A 49 21.91 35.34 1.39
N GLU A 50 20.79 35.10 0.71
CA GLU A 50 20.80 34.71 -0.70
C GLU A 50 21.43 35.79 -1.57
N ILE A 51 22.36 35.40 -2.42
CA ILE A 51 22.97 36.32 -3.39
C ILE A 51 21.93 36.64 -4.46
N GLN A 52 21.49 37.90 -4.51
CA GLN A 52 20.55 38.36 -5.52
C GLN A 52 21.25 38.42 -6.88
N GLN A 53 20.85 37.57 -7.79
CA GLN A 53 21.28 37.58 -9.19
C GLN A 53 20.07 37.88 -10.09
N PRO A 54 20.31 38.52 -11.28
CA PRO A 54 19.20 38.88 -12.18
C PRO A 54 18.32 37.74 -12.64
N PHE A 55 18.84 36.51 -12.57
CA PHE A 55 18.14 35.29 -13.00
C PHE A 55 17.75 34.38 -11.82
N ALA A 56 18.03 34.73 -10.58
CA ALA A 56 17.69 33.96 -9.41
C ALA A 56 16.25 34.26 -9.00
N THR A 57 15.45 33.20 -8.83
CA THR A 57 14.14 33.31 -8.20
C THR A 57 14.35 33.42 -6.69
N PRO A 58 13.98 34.57 -6.07
CA PRO A 58 14.18 34.74 -4.62
C PRO A 58 13.46 33.63 -3.85
N ARG A 59 14.13 33.08 -2.85
CA ARG A 59 13.58 32.04 -1.96
C ARG A 59 13.17 30.74 -2.68
N PHE A 60 13.71 30.47 -3.86
CA PHE A 60 13.36 29.27 -4.63
C PHE A 60 13.45 27.98 -3.80
N TYR A 61 14.55 27.81 -3.04
CA TYR A 61 14.76 26.63 -2.22
C TYR A 61 13.71 26.50 -1.11
N SER A 62 13.49 27.57 -0.33
CA SER A 62 12.53 27.57 0.76
C SER A 62 11.09 27.40 0.25
N ASP A 63 10.76 28.07 -0.85
CA ASP A 63 9.43 27.95 -1.46
C ASP A 63 9.21 26.56 -2.08
N PHE A 64 10.24 25.91 -2.58
CA PHE A 64 10.17 24.55 -3.12
C PHE A 64 10.02 23.49 -2.02
N ILE A 65 10.77 23.60 -0.92
CA ILE A 65 10.83 22.59 0.15
C ILE A 65 9.64 22.74 1.12
N TYR A 66 9.26 23.98 1.45
CA TYR A 66 8.31 24.24 2.53
C TYR A 66 6.89 24.57 2.06
N THR A 67 6.67 24.74 0.77
CA THR A 67 5.33 25.02 0.26
C THR A 67 4.60 23.72 -0.15
N PRO A 68 3.31 23.63 0.10
CA PRO A 68 2.52 22.52 -0.40
C PRO A 68 2.46 22.54 -1.93
N GLY A 69 2.64 21.39 -2.57
CA GLY A 69 2.53 21.22 -4.01
C GLY A 69 3.76 20.59 -4.67
N TYR A 70 3.58 20.06 -5.88
CA TYR A 70 4.51 19.12 -6.52
C TYR A 70 5.80 19.75 -7.06
N LEU A 71 5.81 20.98 -7.55
CA LEU A 71 7.00 21.63 -8.16
C LEU A 71 6.98 23.14 -8.04
N VAL A 72 5.83 23.75 -7.85
CA VAL A 72 5.66 25.20 -7.79
C VAL A 72 4.63 25.50 -6.71
N PRO A 73 4.84 26.48 -5.84
CA PRO A 73 3.84 26.88 -4.87
C PRO A 73 2.50 27.13 -5.58
N PRO A 74 1.40 26.49 -5.13
CA PRO A 74 0.12 26.69 -5.78
C PRO A 74 -0.33 28.16 -5.68
N GLY A 75 -0.99 28.65 -6.72
CA GLY A 75 -1.40 30.06 -6.79
C GLY A 75 -2.24 30.53 -5.58
N TRP A 76 -3.04 29.64 -4.98
CA TRP A 76 -3.79 29.95 -3.77
C TRP A 76 -2.89 30.25 -2.57
N TYR A 77 -1.75 29.55 -2.44
CA TYR A 77 -0.78 29.77 -1.38
C TYR A 77 -0.07 31.12 -1.59
N LEU A 78 0.30 31.43 -2.82
CA LEU A 78 0.91 32.71 -3.18
C LEU A 78 -0.04 33.90 -2.99
N ALA A 79 -1.36 33.69 -3.04
CA ALA A 79 -2.37 34.70 -2.78
C ALA A 79 -2.55 35.02 -1.28
N LEU A 80 -2.03 34.18 -0.36
CA LEU A 80 -2.13 34.41 1.07
C LEU A 80 -1.28 35.64 1.51
N PRO A 81 -1.78 36.43 2.48
CA PRO A 81 -1.00 37.51 3.08
C PRO A 81 0.33 36.99 3.69
N ARG A 82 1.39 37.78 3.59
CA ARG A 82 2.72 37.37 4.12
C ARG A 82 2.71 37.00 5.61
N SER A 83 1.88 37.66 6.41
CA SER A 83 1.72 37.37 7.84
C SER A 83 1.19 35.95 8.11
N TRP A 84 0.33 35.45 7.24
CA TRP A 84 -0.23 34.10 7.34
C TRP A 84 0.75 33.04 6.83
N ARG A 85 1.50 33.37 5.76
CA ARG A 85 2.53 32.45 5.26
C ARG A 85 3.58 32.15 6.32
N GLY A 86 4.07 33.14 7.07
CA GLY A 86 5.05 32.94 8.14
C GLY A 86 4.56 32.02 9.25
N LEU A 87 3.26 31.98 9.54
CA LEU A 87 2.68 31.02 10.47
C LEU A 87 2.63 29.61 9.89
N PHE A 88 2.26 29.48 8.62
CA PHE A 88 2.19 28.18 7.94
C PHE A 88 3.57 27.59 7.65
N GLU A 89 4.56 28.42 7.42
CA GLU A 89 5.96 28.05 7.18
C GLU A 89 6.75 27.75 8.47
N TRP A 90 6.11 27.80 9.66
CA TRP A 90 6.79 27.50 10.90
C TRP A 90 7.37 26.08 10.86
N PRO A 91 8.71 25.91 10.98
CA PRO A 91 9.34 24.61 10.85
C PRO A 91 9.07 23.72 12.06
N ILE A 92 8.64 22.50 11.82
CA ILE A 92 8.51 21.42 12.80
C ILE A 92 9.35 20.25 12.30
N GLY A 93 10.64 20.23 12.70
CA GLY A 93 11.60 19.29 12.14
C GLY A 93 11.84 19.55 10.66
N ASP A 94 11.65 18.53 9.83
CA ASP A 94 11.81 18.62 8.38
C ASP A 94 10.51 19.03 7.66
N GLN A 95 9.44 19.36 8.40
CA GLN A 95 8.12 19.71 7.86
C GLN A 95 7.70 21.10 8.33
N THR A 96 6.66 21.64 7.70
CA THR A 96 6.01 22.88 8.18
C THR A 96 4.80 22.55 9.07
N LEU A 97 4.44 23.50 9.93
CA LEU A 97 3.22 23.41 10.75
C LEU A 97 1.98 23.11 9.89
N PHE A 98 1.88 23.75 8.73
CA PHE A 98 0.77 23.54 7.80
C PHE A 98 0.73 22.09 7.28
N GLN A 99 1.87 21.55 6.84
CA GLN A 99 1.97 20.17 6.36
C GLN A 99 1.54 19.18 7.44
N VAL A 100 2.04 19.35 8.67
CA VAL A 100 1.72 18.47 9.80
C VAL A 100 0.23 18.51 10.15
N LEU A 101 -0.37 19.71 10.24
CA LEU A 101 -1.79 19.86 10.55
C LEU A 101 -2.68 19.26 9.44
N CYS A 102 -2.37 19.55 8.18
CA CYS A 102 -3.12 18.98 7.06
C CYS A 102 -2.97 17.46 6.97
N ALA A 103 -1.77 16.91 7.18
CA ALA A 103 -1.56 15.47 7.22
C ALA A 103 -2.33 14.81 8.38
N ALA A 104 -2.30 15.42 9.58
CA ALA A 104 -3.07 14.93 10.72
C ALA A 104 -4.58 14.94 10.44
N LEU A 105 -5.10 15.99 9.80
CA LEU A 105 -6.49 16.07 9.37
C LEU A 105 -6.83 14.96 8.36
N LEU A 106 -6.01 14.79 7.32
CA LEU A 106 -6.21 13.77 6.28
C LEU A 106 -6.19 12.36 6.88
N ILE A 107 -5.20 12.07 7.73
CA ILE A 107 -5.10 10.78 8.44
C ILE A 107 -6.30 10.58 9.37
N GLY A 108 -6.76 11.63 10.05
CA GLY A 108 -7.95 11.59 10.90
C GLY A 108 -9.23 11.28 10.13
N VAL A 109 -9.45 11.96 9.00
CA VAL A 109 -10.59 11.70 8.09
C VAL A 109 -10.50 10.28 7.51
N TYR A 110 -9.33 9.87 7.05
CA TYR A 110 -9.06 8.52 6.58
C TYR A 110 -9.39 7.47 7.64
N GLY A 111 -8.85 7.62 8.85
CA GLY A 111 -9.11 6.74 9.97
C GLY A 111 -10.60 6.65 10.34
N PHE A 112 -11.30 7.79 10.35
CA PHE A 112 -12.74 7.82 10.56
C PHE A 112 -13.51 7.04 9.48
N MET A 113 -13.14 7.20 8.20
CA MET A 113 -13.76 6.44 7.11
C MET A 113 -13.46 4.95 7.21
N CYS A 114 -12.23 4.56 7.51
CA CYS A 114 -11.86 3.18 7.76
C CYS A 114 -12.64 2.56 8.93
N LEU A 115 -12.79 3.29 10.03
CA LEU A 115 -13.61 2.83 11.17
C LEU A 115 -15.09 2.66 10.80
N ARG A 116 -15.64 3.54 9.96
CA ARG A 116 -17.00 3.37 9.42
C ARG A 116 -17.12 2.10 8.57
N LEU A 117 -16.18 1.86 7.65
CA LEU A 117 -16.16 0.64 6.83
C LEU A 117 -16.04 -0.62 7.70
N LEU A 118 -15.15 -0.62 8.69
CA LEU A 118 -15.02 -1.73 9.64
C LEU A 118 -16.31 -1.98 10.43
N ARG A 119 -16.95 -0.92 10.95
CA ARG A 119 -18.24 -1.07 11.66
C ARG A 119 -19.33 -1.66 10.75
N MET A 120 -19.40 -1.21 9.49
CA MET A 120 -20.33 -1.78 8.50
C MET A 120 -20.02 -3.26 8.24
N LEU A 121 -18.74 -3.63 8.11
CA LEU A 121 -18.32 -5.01 7.93
C LEU A 121 -18.70 -5.88 9.11
N PHE A 122 -18.41 -5.45 10.35
CA PHE A 122 -18.79 -6.15 11.57
C PHE A 122 -20.31 -6.29 11.73
N SER A 123 -21.08 -5.26 11.38
CA SER A 123 -22.54 -5.33 11.42
C SER A 123 -23.08 -6.39 10.45
N THR A 124 -22.45 -6.52 9.27
CA THR A 124 -22.80 -7.55 8.28
C THR A 124 -22.52 -8.96 8.81
N TYR A 125 -21.41 -9.15 9.54
CA TYR A 125 -21.10 -10.41 10.20
C TYR A 125 -22.11 -10.76 11.29
N ARG A 126 -22.44 -9.79 12.14
CA ARG A 126 -23.41 -9.97 13.23
C ARG A 126 -24.80 -10.32 12.69
N SER A 127 -25.22 -9.65 11.63
CA SER A 127 -26.49 -9.95 10.94
C SER A 127 -26.49 -11.33 10.28
N SER A 128 -25.35 -11.81 9.80
CA SER A 128 -25.21 -13.16 9.24
C SER A 128 -25.33 -14.23 10.31
N ALA A 129 -24.72 -14.02 11.47
CA ALA A 129 -24.76 -14.98 12.60
C ALA A 129 -26.18 -15.15 13.20
N GLN A 130 -26.95 -14.06 13.23
CA GLN A 130 -28.34 -14.10 13.77
C GLN A 130 -29.35 -14.71 12.79
N ARG A 131 -29.04 -14.84 11.51
CA ARG A 131 -29.97 -15.33 10.47
C ARG A 131 -29.80 -16.81 10.14
N VAL A 132 -28.86 -17.52 10.77
CA VAL A 132 -28.59 -18.95 10.50
C VAL A 132 -29.77 -19.87 10.83
N ASP A 133 -30.80 -19.38 11.53
CA ASP A 133 -31.89 -20.17 12.08
C ASP A 133 -33.15 -20.25 11.17
N ASN A 134 -33.16 -19.77 9.94
CA ASN A 134 -34.33 -19.76 9.08
C ASN A 134 -34.06 -20.30 7.67
N ASP A 135 -34.76 -21.33 7.23
CA ASP A 135 -34.63 -22.03 5.94
C ASP A 135 -34.83 -21.20 4.64
N ARG A 136 -35.30 -19.96 4.76
CA ARG A 136 -35.38 -18.99 3.62
C ARG A 136 -34.06 -18.32 3.26
N LEU A 137 -32.96 -18.79 3.82
CA LEU A 137 -31.68 -18.10 3.97
C LEU A 137 -30.74 -18.21 2.78
N ILE A 138 -30.95 -19.12 1.85
CA ILE A 138 -29.97 -19.45 0.81
C ILE A 138 -29.80 -18.26 -0.14
N PHE A 139 -30.90 -17.65 -0.59
CA PHE A 139 -30.86 -16.45 -1.47
C PHE A 139 -30.38 -15.16 -0.79
N GLN A 140 -30.59 -15.01 0.53
CA GLN A 140 -30.13 -13.84 1.27
C GLN A 140 -28.63 -13.88 1.60
N LEU A 141 -28.03 -15.04 1.66
CA LEU A 141 -26.60 -15.21 1.93
C LEU A 141 -25.71 -14.74 0.76
N ASP A 142 -26.18 -14.86 -0.49
CA ASP A 142 -25.46 -14.36 -1.65
C ASP A 142 -25.34 -12.83 -1.62
N SER A 143 -26.43 -12.14 -1.34
CA SER A 143 -26.42 -10.67 -1.20
C SER A 143 -25.49 -10.18 -0.09
N LEU A 144 -25.27 -10.96 0.97
CA LEU A 144 -24.37 -10.63 2.05
C LEU A 144 -22.89 -10.80 1.68
N ALA A 145 -22.56 -11.80 0.85
CA ALA A 145 -21.19 -11.98 0.36
C ALA A 145 -20.75 -10.78 -0.51
N TRP A 146 -21.57 -10.38 -1.46
CA TRP A 146 -21.32 -9.21 -2.29
C TRP A 146 -21.33 -7.89 -1.51
N LYS A 147 -22.18 -7.76 -0.48
CA LYS A 147 -22.12 -6.60 0.43
C LYS A 147 -20.78 -6.46 1.13
N ARG A 148 -20.13 -7.56 1.53
CA ARG A 148 -18.77 -7.51 2.12
C ARG A 148 -17.74 -7.00 1.12
N VAL A 149 -17.80 -7.49 -0.12
CA VAL A 149 -16.94 -7.00 -1.21
C VAL A 149 -17.13 -5.50 -1.41
N LEU A 150 -18.39 -5.03 -1.53
CA LEU A 150 -18.71 -3.60 -1.74
C LEU A 150 -18.30 -2.71 -0.56
N ILE A 151 -18.31 -3.23 0.67
CA ILE A 151 -17.86 -2.47 1.85
C ILE A 151 -16.34 -2.33 1.87
N VAL A 152 -15.60 -3.36 1.49
CA VAL A 152 -14.13 -3.33 1.51
C VAL A 152 -13.54 -2.64 0.28
N LEU A 153 -14.20 -2.72 -0.87
CA LEU A 153 -13.74 -2.17 -2.14
C LEU A 153 -13.30 -0.68 -2.05
N PRO A 154 -14.04 0.22 -1.38
CA PRO A 154 -13.64 1.63 -1.26
C PRO A 154 -12.37 1.85 -0.44
N ALA A 155 -11.95 0.90 0.38
CA ALA A 155 -10.74 1.05 1.19
C ALA A 155 -9.48 1.19 0.33
N LEU A 156 -9.41 0.52 -0.82
CA LEU A 156 -8.25 0.57 -1.71
C LEU A 156 -8.04 1.97 -2.32
N PRO A 157 -9.01 2.54 -3.07
CA PRO A 157 -8.84 3.88 -3.62
C PRO A 157 -8.73 4.94 -2.53
N LEU A 158 -9.43 4.79 -1.39
CA LEU A 158 -9.32 5.72 -0.27
C LEU A 158 -7.88 5.76 0.28
N THR A 159 -7.25 4.59 0.49
CA THR A 159 -5.86 4.49 0.95
C THR A 159 -4.91 5.12 -0.06
N TYR A 160 -5.05 4.78 -1.34
CA TYR A 160 -4.22 5.33 -2.41
C TYR A 160 -4.34 6.85 -2.54
N VAL A 161 -5.58 7.38 -2.57
CA VAL A 161 -5.80 8.83 -2.69
C VAL A 161 -5.24 9.58 -1.47
N THR A 162 -5.40 9.04 -0.27
CA THR A 162 -4.87 9.70 0.94
C THR A 162 -3.35 9.72 0.93
N GLU A 163 -2.70 8.63 0.52
CA GLU A 163 -1.25 8.57 0.38
C GLU A 163 -0.76 9.58 -0.66
N GLN A 164 -1.38 9.62 -1.85
CA GLN A 164 -1.03 10.59 -2.90
C GLN A 164 -1.24 12.05 -2.46
N LEU A 165 -2.25 12.34 -1.65
CA LEU A 165 -2.46 13.68 -1.11
C LEU A 165 -1.35 14.07 -0.12
N ILE A 166 -0.87 13.16 0.71
CA ILE A 166 0.20 13.43 1.67
C ILE A 166 1.55 13.57 0.94
N ASP A 167 1.85 12.68 0.00
CA ASP A 167 3.10 12.69 -0.74
C ASP A 167 3.16 13.88 -1.72
N ASN A 168 2.25 13.94 -2.67
CA ASN A 168 2.35 14.87 -3.79
C ASN A 168 1.71 16.23 -3.53
N PHE A 169 0.62 16.32 -2.76
CA PHE A 169 -0.06 17.59 -2.52
C PHE A 169 0.52 18.34 -1.33
N LEU A 170 0.84 17.65 -0.23
CA LEU A 170 1.45 18.28 0.95
C LEU A 170 2.97 18.36 0.85
N ASN A 171 3.58 17.66 -0.11
CA ASN A 171 5.03 17.60 -0.29
C ASN A 171 5.75 17.22 1.02
N PHE A 172 5.27 16.15 1.66
CA PHE A 172 5.95 15.60 2.83
C PHE A 172 7.34 15.11 2.45
N THR A 173 8.32 15.26 3.32
CA THR A 173 9.72 14.92 3.03
C THR A 173 10.37 14.15 4.17
N GLY A 174 11.51 13.53 3.89
CA GLY A 174 12.34 12.90 4.91
C GLY A 174 11.73 11.63 5.53
N LEU A 175 12.16 11.36 6.74
CA LEU A 175 11.80 10.16 7.48
C LEU A 175 10.29 10.04 7.79
N PRO A 176 9.55 11.13 8.12
CA PRO A 176 8.10 11.07 8.30
C PRO A 176 7.35 10.59 7.05
N LEU A 177 7.75 11.02 5.85
CA LEU A 177 7.16 10.55 4.59
C LEU A 177 7.37 9.04 4.43
N VAL A 178 8.58 8.55 4.67
CA VAL A 178 8.91 7.12 4.56
C VAL A 178 8.00 6.28 5.46
N VAL A 179 7.83 6.70 6.73
CA VAL A 179 6.95 6.00 7.69
C VAL A 179 5.50 5.99 7.22
N VAL A 180 5.01 7.12 6.71
CA VAL A 180 3.65 7.26 6.19
C VAL A 180 3.45 6.33 4.99
N ILE A 181 4.32 6.39 3.98
CA ILE A 181 4.22 5.57 2.76
C ILE A 181 4.20 4.07 3.10
N TYR A 182 5.15 3.59 3.90
CA TYR A 182 5.18 2.18 4.28
C TYR A 182 3.94 1.76 5.08
N SER A 183 3.42 2.63 5.95
CA SER A 183 2.18 2.38 6.69
C SER A 183 0.99 2.24 5.74
N PHE A 184 0.86 3.12 4.75
CA PHE A 184 -0.19 3.04 3.74
C PHE A 184 -0.05 1.81 2.83
N TYR A 185 1.17 1.39 2.47
CA TYR A 185 1.40 0.14 1.75
C TYR A 185 0.93 -1.08 2.55
N VAL A 186 1.27 -1.15 3.83
CA VAL A 186 0.78 -2.24 4.70
C VAL A 186 -0.76 -2.28 4.72
N ILE A 187 -1.41 -1.15 4.92
CA ILE A 187 -2.86 -1.06 4.96
C ILE A 187 -3.49 -1.42 3.60
N TRP A 188 -2.90 -0.95 2.51
CA TRP A 188 -3.38 -1.21 1.15
C TRP A 188 -3.32 -2.71 0.81
N TYR A 189 -2.16 -3.36 1.00
CA TYR A 189 -1.98 -4.78 0.72
C TYR A 189 -2.84 -5.66 1.63
N PHE A 190 -2.99 -5.27 2.90
CA PHE A 190 -3.89 -5.97 3.82
C PHE A 190 -5.35 -5.85 3.36
N SER A 191 -5.80 -4.66 3.02
CA SER A 191 -7.16 -4.42 2.50
C SER A 191 -7.39 -5.16 1.18
N ALA A 192 -6.41 -5.19 0.29
CA ALA A 192 -6.44 -5.93 -0.96
C ALA A 192 -6.56 -7.45 -0.71
N SER A 193 -5.81 -7.99 0.25
CA SER A 193 -5.89 -9.41 0.63
C SER A 193 -7.27 -9.77 1.15
N VAL A 194 -7.84 -8.93 2.02
CA VAL A 194 -9.20 -9.13 2.55
C VAL A 194 -10.25 -9.02 1.44
N LEU A 195 -10.11 -8.04 0.53
CA LEU A 195 -11.01 -7.88 -0.61
C LEU A 195 -10.99 -9.09 -1.53
N VAL A 196 -9.80 -9.57 -1.88
CA VAL A 196 -9.63 -10.76 -2.74
C VAL A 196 -10.26 -11.97 -2.09
N PHE A 197 -10.05 -12.20 -0.80
CA PHE A 197 -10.66 -13.31 -0.08
C PHE A 197 -12.20 -13.27 -0.14
N TYR A 198 -12.80 -12.08 0.10
CA TYR A 198 -14.25 -11.92 -0.01
C TYR A 198 -14.77 -12.03 -1.44
N LEU A 199 -13.98 -11.56 -2.41
CA LEU A 199 -14.32 -11.69 -3.82
C LEU A 199 -14.42 -13.16 -4.24
N PHE A 200 -13.43 -13.98 -3.88
CA PHE A 200 -13.47 -15.42 -4.15
C PHE A 200 -14.62 -16.11 -3.42
N GLU A 201 -14.92 -15.69 -2.17
CA GLU A 201 -16.09 -16.20 -1.44
C GLU A 201 -17.41 -15.84 -2.15
N ALA A 202 -17.56 -14.60 -2.62
CA ALA A 202 -18.74 -14.15 -3.34
C ALA A 202 -18.91 -14.88 -4.68
N VAL A 203 -17.83 -14.96 -5.47
CA VAL A 203 -17.81 -15.69 -6.75
C VAL A 203 -18.11 -17.17 -6.56
N GLY A 204 -17.54 -17.80 -5.53
CA GLY A 204 -17.82 -19.21 -5.21
C GLY A 204 -19.29 -19.46 -4.89
N ARG A 205 -19.94 -18.55 -4.16
CA ARG A 205 -21.37 -18.62 -3.86
C ARG A 205 -22.23 -18.45 -5.11
N SER A 206 -22.02 -17.35 -5.85
CA SER A 206 -22.76 -17.08 -7.10
C SER A 206 -22.54 -18.20 -8.13
N GLY A 207 -21.32 -18.74 -8.20
CA GLY A 207 -21.00 -19.90 -9.05
C GLY A 207 -21.73 -21.17 -8.64
N SER A 208 -21.87 -21.43 -7.35
CA SER A 208 -22.62 -22.59 -6.86
C SER A 208 -24.11 -22.49 -7.16
N GLU A 209 -24.69 -21.28 -7.05
CA GLU A 209 -26.09 -21.04 -7.44
C GLU A 209 -26.32 -21.17 -8.94
N PHE A 210 -25.40 -20.62 -9.74
CA PHE A 210 -25.46 -20.74 -11.19
C PHE A 210 -25.40 -22.23 -11.64
N LEU A 211 -24.48 -23.01 -11.07
CA LEU A 211 -24.37 -24.45 -11.35
C LEU A 211 -25.62 -25.24 -10.96
N ALA A 212 -26.23 -24.87 -9.83
CA ALA A 212 -27.48 -25.51 -9.40
C ALA A 212 -28.62 -25.22 -10.37
N ARG A 213 -28.76 -23.99 -10.87
CA ARG A 213 -29.76 -23.60 -11.86
C ARG A 213 -29.59 -24.33 -13.20
N VAL A 214 -28.35 -24.41 -13.70
CA VAL A 214 -28.04 -25.08 -14.98
C VAL A 214 -28.33 -26.57 -14.93
N ARG A 215 -28.19 -27.22 -13.77
CA ARG A 215 -28.52 -28.65 -13.59
C ARG A 215 -30.00 -28.95 -13.34
N GLY A 216 -30.88 -27.96 -13.49
CA GLY A 216 -32.33 -28.14 -13.44
C GLY A 216 -32.90 -28.44 -12.05
N GLY A 217 -32.14 -28.24 -11.00
CA GLY A 217 -32.55 -28.52 -9.64
C GLY A 217 -32.55 -27.28 -8.74
N GLU A 218 -33.70 -26.65 -8.56
CA GLU A 218 -33.91 -25.66 -7.48
C GLU A 218 -34.06 -26.32 -6.09
N SER A 219 -33.74 -27.62 -5.98
CA SER A 219 -33.88 -28.31 -4.68
C SER A 219 -32.80 -27.82 -3.71
N PRO A 220 -33.18 -27.43 -2.48
CA PRO A 220 -32.24 -26.96 -1.46
C PRO A 220 -31.12 -27.96 -1.16
N ILE A 221 -31.39 -29.25 -1.32
CA ILE A 221 -30.43 -30.35 -1.07
C ILE A 221 -29.29 -30.34 -2.13
N GLN A 222 -29.61 -30.15 -3.41
CA GLN A 222 -28.61 -30.09 -4.48
C GLN A 222 -27.73 -28.84 -4.37
N LEU A 223 -28.33 -27.70 -4.09
CA LEU A 223 -27.59 -26.48 -3.87
C LEU A 223 -26.60 -26.61 -2.70
N ARG A 224 -27.05 -27.21 -1.56
CA ARG A 224 -26.21 -27.48 -0.41
C ARG A 224 -25.01 -28.37 -0.77
N ARG A 225 -25.24 -29.40 -1.59
CA ARG A 225 -24.22 -30.36 -2.01
C ARG A 225 -23.18 -29.68 -2.93
N ILE A 226 -23.60 -28.86 -3.88
CA ILE A 226 -22.70 -28.11 -4.77
C ILE A 226 -21.91 -27.06 -3.98
N THR A 227 -22.57 -26.31 -3.12
CA THR A 227 -21.92 -25.29 -2.28
C THR A 227 -20.89 -25.91 -1.34
N SER A 228 -21.13 -27.08 -0.79
CA SER A 228 -20.17 -27.77 0.10
C SER A 228 -18.87 -28.19 -0.62
N LEU A 229 -18.89 -28.33 -1.94
CA LEU A 229 -17.71 -28.61 -2.76
C LEU A 229 -17.04 -27.34 -3.28
N VAL A 230 -17.82 -26.39 -3.80
CA VAL A 230 -17.31 -25.17 -4.45
C VAL A 230 -16.72 -24.19 -3.43
N MET A 231 -17.36 -24.00 -2.28
CA MET A 231 -16.94 -23.02 -1.27
C MET A 231 -15.54 -23.27 -0.69
N PRO A 232 -15.16 -24.49 -0.29
CA PRO A 232 -13.78 -24.73 0.18
C PRO A 232 -12.73 -24.43 -0.88
N ILE A 233 -13.01 -24.79 -2.15
CA ILE A 233 -12.10 -24.52 -3.27
C ILE A 233 -11.95 -23.01 -3.49
N SER A 234 -13.06 -22.28 -3.57
CA SER A 234 -13.03 -20.82 -3.74
C SER A 234 -12.30 -20.13 -2.60
N ARG A 235 -12.55 -20.52 -1.34
CA ARG A 235 -11.83 -19.97 -0.19
C ARG A 235 -10.34 -20.31 -0.20
N ALA A 236 -9.98 -21.54 -0.61
CA ALA A 236 -8.58 -21.93 -0.73
C ALA A 236 -7.86 -21.09 -1.80
N LEU A 237 -8.49 -20.86 -2.96
CA LEU A 237 -7.95 -19.97 -4.01
C LEU A 237 -7.83 -18.53 -3.52
N GLY A 238 -8.85 -18.00 -2.85
CA GLY A 238 -8.81 -16.67 -2.26
C GLY A 238 -7.68 -16.52 -1.23
N ALA A 239 -7.50 -17.52 -0.37
CA ALA A 239 -6.42 -17.56 0.61
C ALA A 239 -5.04 -17.60 -0.09
N LEU A 240 -4.90 -18.42 -1.14
CA LEU A 240 -3.65 -18.52 -1.90
C LEU A 240 -3.26 -17.17 -2.51
N VAL A 241 -4.20 -16.48 -3.18
CA VAL A 241 -3.93 -15.15 -3.77
C VAL A 241 -3.64 -14.12 -2.67
N SER A 242 -4.32 -14.17 -1.52
CA SER A 242 -4.05 -13.31 -0.36
C SER A 242 -2.63 -13.52 0.17
N VAL A 243 -2.14 -14.76 0.25
CA VAL A 243 -0.76 -15.07 0.64
C VAL A 243 0.24 -14.47 -0.35
N VAL A 244 -0.04 -14.53 -1.67
CA VAL A 244 0.82 -13.90 -2.68
C VAL A 244 0.89 -12.38 -2.50
N LEU A 245 -0.22 -11.73 -2.17
CA LEU A 245 -0.23 -10.28 -1.88
C LEU A 245 0.59 -9.94 -0.63
N ILE A 246 0.45 -10.71 0.44
CA ILE A 246 1.28 -10.55 1.65
C ILE A 246 2.76 -10.80 1.35
N TYR A 247 3.08 -11.80 0.54
CA TYR A 247 4.46 -12.04 0.09
C TYR A 247 5.03 -10.82 -0.65
N ARG A 248 4.25 -10.22 -1.57
CA ARG A 248 4.63 -8.99 -2.27
C ARG A 248 4.86 -7.83 -1.31
N LEU A 249 4.00 -7.67 -0.31
CA LEU A 249 4.17 -6.65 0.74
C LEU A 249 5.51 -6.84 1.47
N LEU A 250 5.85 -8.07 1.89
CA LEU A 250 7.09 -8.34 2.62
C LEU A 250 8.34 -8.00 1.79
N LEU A 251 8.32 -8.29 0.48
CA LEU A 251 9.39 -7.90 -0.43
C LEU A 251 9.50 -6.36 -0.54
N LEU A 252 8.38 -5.66 -0.62
CA LEU A 252 8.33 -4.21 -0.72
C LEU A 252 8.82 -3.54 0.58
N LEU A 253 8.62 -4.17 1.73
CA LEU A 253 9.18 -3.74 3.02
C LEU A 253 10.70 -4.02 3.14
N GLY A 254 11.35 -4.54 2.09
CA GLY A 254 12.79 -4.76 2.03
C GLY A 254 13.25 -6.12 2.58
N LEU A 255 12.33 -7.05 2.89
CA LEU A 255 12.72 -8.39 3.30
C LEU A 255 13.26 -9.17 2.10
N PRO A 256 14.44 -9.81 2.20
CA PRO A 256 14.98 -10.62 1.12
C PRO A 256 14.08 -11.82 0.82
N SER A 257 13.92 -12.14 -0.47
CA SER A 257 13.04 -13.22 -0.93
C SER A 257 13.38 -14.57 -0.28
N SER A 258 14.65 -14.85 -0.06
CA SER A 258 15.12 -16.06 0.63
C SER A 258 14.57 -16.17 2.06
N THR A 259 14.57 -15.08 2.80
CA THR A 259 14.03 -15.03 4.17
C THR A 259 12.53 -15.28 4.17
N VAL A 260 11.77 -14.61 3.28
CA VAL A 260 10.31 -14.79 3.19
C VAL A 260 9.95 -16.22 2.78
N LEU A 261 10.69 -16.81 1.85
CA LEU A 261 10.51 -18.21 1.45
C LEU A 261 10.84 -19.18 2.59
N ALA A 262 11.90 -18.94 3.35
CA ALA A 262 12.23 -19.77 4.51
C ALA A 262 11.13 -19.78 5.57
N PHE A 263 10.53 -18.61 5.87
CA PHE A 263 9.38 -18.52 6.78
C PHE A 263 8.11 -19.20 6.24
N SER A 264 7.94 -19.25 4.91
CA SER A 264 6.80 -19.92 4.28
C SER A 264 6.96 -21.44 4.19
N ALA A 265 8.16 -21.97 4.35
CA ALA A 265 8.46 -23.40 4.23
C ALA A 265 7.71 -24.24 5.29
N VAL A 266 7.68 -23.80 6.55
CA VAL A 266 7.00 -24.53 7.64
C VAL A 266 5.48 -24.60 7.45
N PRO A 267 4.76 -23.49 7.23
CA PRO A 267 3.34 -23.55 6.89
C PRO A 267 3.07 -24.30 5.60
N GLY A 268 3.91 -24.14 4.58
CA GLY A 268 3.82 -24.85 3.30
C GLY A 268 3.89 -26.37 3.46
N LEU A 269 4.83 -26.85 4.29
CA LEU A 269 4.98 -28.26 4.61
C LEU A 269 3.78 -28.80 5.38
N ALA A 270 3.25 -28.05 6.34
CA ALA A 270 2.05 -28.43 7.09
C ALA A 270 0.81 -28.54 6.16
N ILE A 271 0.64 -27.58 5.24
CA ILE A 271 -0.43 -27.62 4.22
C ILE A 271 -0.21 -28.82 3.27
N GLY A 272 1.03 -29.05 2.83
CA GLY A 272 1.38 -30.15 1.95
C GLY A 272 1.08 -31.52 2.54
N LEU A 273 1.43 -31.73 3.82
CA LEU A 273 1.10 -32.97 4.55
C LEU A 273 -0.42 -33.15 4.73
N GLY A 274 -1.15 -32.06 5.04
CA GLY A 274 -2.61 -32.11 5.13
C GLY A 274 -3.29 -32.41 3.78
N ALA A 275 -2.81 -31.79 2.70
CA ALA A 275 -3.28 -32.04 1.34
C ALA A 275 -2.96 -33.47 0.85
N SER A 276 -1.80 -34.02 1.20
CA SER A 276 -1.42 -35.40 0.87
C SER A 276 -2.42 -36.43 1.42
N LYS A 277 -2.87 -36.23 2.66
CA LYS A 277 -3.89 -37.11 3.28
C LYS A 277 -5.24 -37.01 2.57
N LEU A 278 -5.67 -35.80 2.15
CA LEU A 278 -6.90 -35.61 1.39
C LEU A 278 -6.81 -36.24 0.00
N LEU A 279 -5.67 -36.07 -0.69
CA LEU A 279 -5.42 -36.69 -2.00
C LEU A 279 -5.39 -38.21 -1.89
N GLY A 280 -4.75 -38.77 -0.87
CA GLY A 280 -4.76 -40.21 -0.60
C GLY A 280 -6.16 -40.78 -0.43
N ASN A 281 -7.04 -40.10 0.32
CA ASN A 281 -8.44 -40.49 0.49
C ASN A 281 -9.25 -40.38 -0.83
N LEU A 282 -8.97 -39.36 -1.67
CA LEU A 282 -9.57 -39.20 -2.99
C LEU A 282 -9.17 -40.34 -3.94
N PHE A 283 -7.89 -40.66 -4.01
CA PHE A 283 -7.39 -41.77 -4.85
C PHE A 283 -7.92 -43.13 -4.37
N ALA A 284 -7.98 -43.36 -3.04
CA ALA A 284 -8.56 -44.57 -2.51
C ALA A 284 -10.07 -44.70 -2.84
N GLY A 285 -10.81 -43.58 -2.79
CA GLY A 285 -12.24 -43.54 -3.18
C GLY A 285 -12.46 -43.80 -4.66
N LEU A 286 -11.59 -43.27 -5.53
CA LEU A 286 -11.63 -43.52 -6.98
C LEU A 286 -11.28 -44.97 -7.34
N SER A 287 -10.30 -45.56 -6.62
CA SER A 287 -9.87 -46.93 -6.82
C SER A 287 -10.90 -47.99 -6.43
N ILE A 288 -11.89 -47.64 -5.57
CA ILE A 288 -12.99 -48.54 -5.17
C ILE A 288 -14.14 -48.50 -6.21
N GLN A 289 -14.18 -47.44 -7.07
CA GLN A 289 -15.22 -47.27 -8.09
C GLN A 289 -14.87 -47.84 -9.45
N THR A 290 -13.62 -48.27 -9.63
CA THR A 290 -13.12 -49.02 -10.81
C THR A 290 -13.06 -50.52 -10.50
#